data_e7de5a441ff6160adaff46105081caaa
#
_entry.id   e7de5a441ff6160adaff46105081caaa
#
_cell.length_a   1.000
_cell.length_b   1.000
_cell.length_c   1.000
_cell.angle_alpha   90.00
_cell.angle_beta   90.00
_cell.angle_gamma   90.00
#
_symmetry.space_group_name_H-M   'P 1'
#
loop_
_entity.id
_entity.type
_entity.pdbx_description
1 polymer ?
#
loop_
_entity_poly.entity_id
_entity_poly.type
_entity_poly.pdbx_seq_one_letter_code
_entity_poly.pdbx_strand_id
1 'polypeptide(L)'
;MSPPGFIKHNYLEGITMEEVFIKWFEDLTIRDVPLVGGKNASLGEMIKNLGEKGVSVPGGFAVTAYAYKYMIEKAGVDKKIMEILSDLNTHDVKNLAERGKKIRELIQKTPIPKELEDDIRNHYKEMEKRYGKNVDVAVRSSATAEDLPDASFAGQQETYLNVRGEEELLEKVSECFASLFTNRAISYRVDKGFDHFGVFISVGVQKMVRSDIASSGVIFSIDTESGFRDAVYITGAYGLGENVVQGKVNPDQFYVFKPTLKKGFKSIVEKKVGSKEKKLVYSKKGTVQKPVTKKDQQKFVINDDDIITLAKWACIIEEHYNKPMDIEWAKDGKTGELFIVQARPETVHALKDAATLQTYVLEEKGNLIAEGEAVGTKIGQGEVNIIQDAKDIHKFQKGQVLVTDMTDPDWEPIMKIAGAIVTNRGGRTCFTGDTILLTDKGFIPFEEIYGRIKNKEEFFVPSFNKKTLKIEWKKVLGSMKRESEAIEINVSQTGRMKNNYLKVTPDHKFIT
;
A
#
# COMPACT_ATOMS: atom_id res chain seq x y z
N MET A 1 35.24 6.42 -21.45
CA MET A 1 35.17 6.80 -20.03
C MET A 1 34.08 5.96 -19.40
N SER A 2 34.46 5.04 -18.52
CA SER A 2 33.51 4.17 -17.79
C SER A 2 32.65 5.02 -16.85
N PRO A 3 31.35 4.72 -16.69
CA PRO A 3 30.50 5.43 -15.73
C PRO A 3 30.98 5.19 -14.29
N PRO A 4 30.75 6.15 -13.37
CA PRO A 4 31.24 6.09 -12.00
C PRO A 4 30.66 4.90 -11.24
N GLY A 5 31.55 4.21 -10.54
CA GLY A 5 31.43 2.96 -9.84
C GLY A 5 30.08 2.63 -9.20
N PHE A 6 29.42 1.63 -9.76
CA PHE A 6 28.43 0.84 -9.04
C PHE A 6 29.15 0.07 -7.93
N ILE A 7 28.84 0.38 -6.70
CA ILE A 7 29.18 -0.48 -5.56
C ILE A 7 28.34 -1.74 -5.74
N LYS A 8 29.00 -2.82 -6.18
CA LYS A 8 28.37 -4.16 -6.30
C LYS A 8 28.00 -4.65 -4.90
N HIS A 9 26.82 -4.34 -4.45
CA HIS A 9 26.20 -5.10 -3.37
C HIS A 9 25.53 -6.34 -3.98
N ASN A 10 26.31 -7.37 -4.26
CA ASN A 10 25.80 -8.71 -4.53
C ASN A 10 25.33 -9.29 -3.19
N TYR A 11 24.06 -9.09 -2.86
CA TYR A 11 23.43 -9.68 -1.67
C TYR A 11 23.37 -11.22 -1.69
N LEU A 12 23.71 -11.84 -2.82
CA LEU A 12 23.67 -13.28 -3.04
C LEU A 12 25.04 -13.89 -3.39
N GLU A 13 26.16 -13.16 -3.23
CA GLU A 13 27.48 -13.77 -3.36
C GLU A 13 27.67 -14.86 -2.29
N GLY A 14 27.67 -16.13 -2.72
CA GLY A 14 27.85 -17.30 -1.86
C GLY A 14 26.58 -18.06 -1.49
N ILE A 15 25.38 -17.60 -1.88
CA ILE A 15 24.15 -18.39 -1.71
C ILE A 15 23.93 -19.24 -2.96
N THR A 16 24.15 -20.55 -2.85
CA THR A 16 23.74 -21.50 -3.88
C THR A 16 22.22 -21.60 -3.88
N MET A 17 21.56 -21.08 -4.91
CA MET A 17 20.11 -21.17 -5.06
C MET A 17 19.74 -22.62 -5.36
N GLU A 18 18.78 -23.18 -4.63
CA GLU A 18 18.27 -24.53 -4.88
C GLU A 18 17.62 -24.58 -6.28
N GLU A 19 18.01 -25.59 -7.08
CA GLU A 19 17.53 -25.77 -8.46
C GLU A 19 16.17 -26.44 -8.50
N VAL A 20 15.14 -25.76 -7.97
CA VAL A 20 13.76 -26.23 -7.93
C VAL A 20 12.83 -25.16 -8.48
N PHE A 21 11.89 -25.54 -9.35
CA PHE A 21 10.98 -24.60 -9.99
C PHE A 21 9.83 -24.18 -9.08
N ILE A 22 9.29 -25.12 -8.29
CA ILE A 22 8.09 -24.87 -7.48
C ILE A 22 8.26 -25.48 -6.08
N LYS A 23 7.73 -24.76 -5.08
CA LYS A 23 7.58 -25.27 -3.70
C LYS A 23 6.17 -24.97 -3.18
N TRP A 24 5.56 -25.91 -2.50
CA TRP A 24 4.32 -25.67 -1.76
C TRP A 24 4.57 -24.71 -0.58
N PHE A 25 3.57 -23.90 -0.22
CA PHE A 25 3.73 -22.99 0.91
C PHE A 25 3.98 -23.74 2.23
N GLU A 26 3.36 -24.90 2.44
CA GLU A 26 3.58 -25.74 3.62
C GLU A 26 5.02 -26.25 3.79
N ASP A 27 5.81 -26.26 2.71
CA ASP A 27 7.22 -26.67 2.75
C ASP A 27 8.17 -25.50 3.02
N LEU A 28 7.69 -24.27 2.96
CA LEU A 28 8.49 -23.06 3.09
C LEU A 28 8.63 -22.62 4.55
N THR A 29 9.72 -21.89 4.78
CA THR A 29 10.01 -21.17 6.03
C THR A 29 10.55 -19.78 5.71
N ILE A 30 10.72 -18.94 6.74
CA ILE A 30 11.34 -17.62 6.59
C ILE A 30 12.79 -17.69 6.06
N ARG A 31 13.46 -18.83 6.11
CA ARG A 31 14.81 -19.05 5.57
C ARG A 31 14.83 -19.14 4.05
N ASP A 32 13.69 -19.40 3.44
CA ASP A 32 13.55 -19.57 1.99
C ASP A 32 13.39 -18.22 1.24
N VAL A 33 13.52 -17.06 1.92
CA VAL A 33 13.46 -15.72 1.28
C VAL A 33 14.35 -15.60 0.04
N PRO A 34 15.62 -16.10 0.00
CA PRO A 34 16.43 -16.04 -1.21
C PRO A 34 15.86 -16.81 -2.40
N LEU A 35 15.02 -17.82 -2.16
CA LEU A 35 14.43 -18.67 -3.18
C LEU A 35 13.03 -18.23 -3.59
N VAL A 36 12.21 -17.75 -2.64
CA VAL A 36 10.78 -17.48 -2.90
C VAL A 36 10.33 -16.05 -2.57
N GLY A 37 11.26 -15.20 -2.14
CA GLY A 37 10.94 -13.83 -1.71
C GLY A 37 10.23 -13.75 -0.36
N GLY A 38 10.18 -12.54 0.21
CA GLY A 38 9.68 -12.30 1.58
C GLY A 38 8.22 -12.70 1.77
N LYS A 39 7.34 -12.36 0.83
CA LYS A 39 5.90 -12.65 0.93
C LYS A 39 5.60 -14.15 0.97
N ASN A 40 6.18 -14.92 0.05
CA ASN A 40 5.96 -16.36 -0.02
C ASN A 40 6.57 -17.09 1.17
N ALA A 41 7.78 -16.71 1.58
CA ALA A 41 8.44 -17.25 2.75
C ALA A 41 7.62 -17.00 4.03
N SER A 42 7.06 -15.78 4.18
CA SER A 42 6.18 -15.44 5.32
C SER A 42 4.89 -16.25 5.32
N LEU A 43 4.25 -16.49 4.16
CA LEU A 43 3.07 -17.35 4.08
C LEU A 43 3.38 -18.76 4.55
N GLY A 44 4.48 -19.36 4.06
CA GLY A 44 4.92 -20.69 4.47
C GLY A 44 5.24 -20.78 5.96
N GLU A 45 5.99 -19.80 6.48
CA GLU A 45 6.32 -19.69 7.90
C GLU A 45 5.05 -19.69 8.77
N MET A 46 4.04 -18.92 8.39
CA MET A 46 2.77 -18.85 9.14
C MET A 46 1.98 -20.16 9.04
N ILE A 47 1.88 -20.79 7.87
CA ILE A 47 1.19 -22.07 7.69
C ILE A 47 1.83 -23.11 8.60
N LYS A 48 3.15 -23.23 8.57
CA LYS A 48 3.91 -24.27 9.26
C LYS A 48 3.92 -24.10 10.78
N ASN A 49 4.11 -22.86 11.26
CA ASN A 49 4.41 -22.60 12.67
C ASN A 49 3.26 -21.97 13.47
N LEU A 50 2.26 -21.41 12.77
CA LEU A 50 1.16 -20.70 13.42
C LEU A 50 -0.22 -21.35 13.19
N GLY A 51 -0.31 -22.32 12.28
CA GLY A 51 -1.55 -23.08 12.04
C GLY A 51 -2.10 -23.75 13.30
N GLU A 52 -1.25 -24.42 14.08
CA GLU A 52 -1.62 -25.05 15.35
C GLU A 52 -2.04 -24.04 16.43
N LYS A 53 -1.62 -22.76 16.30
CA LYS A 53 -2.05 -21.65 17.17
C LYS A 53 -3.36 -21.01 16.71
N GLY A 54 -4.00 -21.59 15.68
CA GLY A 54 -5.29 -21.17 15.14
C GLY A 54 -5.22 -20.05 14.09
N VAL A 55 -4.05 -19.67 13.60
CA VAL A 55 -3.92 -18.70 12.51
C VAL A 55 -4.19 -19.42 11.18
N SER A 56 -5.25 -19.04 10.49
CA SER A 56 -5.62 -19.62 9.20
C SER A 56 -4.99 -18.84 8.05
N VAL A 57 -4.29 -19.54 7.16
CA VAL A 57 -3.65 -18.97 5.96
C VAL A 57 -4.06 -19.80 4.74
N PRO A 58 -4.51 -19.19 3.62
CA PRO A 58 -4.85 -19.95 2.43
C PRO A 58 -3.62 -20.65 1.85
N GLY A 59 -3.77 -21.91 1.46
CA GLY A 59 -2.70 -22.69 0.83
C GLY A 59 -2.40 -22.24 -0.59
N GLY A 60 -1.31 -22.79 -1.13
CA GLY A 60 -0.83 -22.49 -2.47
C GLY A 60 0.60 -22.93 -2.68
N PHE A 61 1.23 -22.44 -3.73
CA PHE A 61 2.61 -22.74 -4.06
C PHE A 61 3.37 -21.49 -4.56
N ALA A 62 4.69 -21.56 -4.52
CA ALA A 62 5.57 -20.53 -5.05
C ALA A 62 6.30 -21.05 -6.29
N VAL A 63 6.18 -20.33 -7.41
CA VAL A 63 7.12 -20.44 -8.54
C VAL A 63 8.37 -19.68 -8.13
N THR A 64 9.52 -20.35 -8.05
CA THR A 64 10.71 -19.85 -7.37
C THR A 64 11.46 -18.77 -8.16
N ALA A 65 12.39 -18.09 -7.51
CA ALA A 65 13.34 -17.19 -8.15
C ALA A 65 14.28 -17.92 -9.11
N TYR A 66 14.59 -19.22 -8.84
CA TYR A 66 15.31 -20.07 -9.76
C TYR A 66 14.53 -20.27 -11.06
N ALA A 67 13.22 -20.49 -11.01
CA ALA A 67 12.39 -20.64 -12.21
C ALA A 67 12.44 -19.38 -13.10
N TYR A 68 12.38 -18.19 -12.50
CA TYR A 68 12.57 -16.93 -13.21
C TYR A 68 13.95 -16.86 -13.88
N LYS A 69 15.01 -17.09 -13.11
CA LYS A 69 16.40 -17.08 -13.60
C LYS A 69 16.57 -18.06 -14.76
N TYR A 70 16.10 -19.29 -14.58
CA TYR A 70 16.17 -20.34 -15.59
C TYR A 70 15.48 -19.94 -16.90
N MET A 71 14.27 -19.38 -16.84
CA MET A 71 13.55 -18.90 -18.01
C MET A 71 14.33 -17.81 -18.76
N ILE A 72 14.85 -16.82 -18.04
CA ILE A 72 15.57 -15.68 -18.63
C ILE A 72 16.89 -16.12 -19.29
N GLU A 73 17.68 -16.95 -18.60
CA GLU A 73 18.98 -17.44 -19.09
C GLU A 73 18.81 -18.41 -20.26
N LYS A 74 17.89 -19.38 -20.16
CA LYS A 74 17.64 -20.37 -21.23
C LYS A 74 17.18 -19.72 -22.53
N ALA A 75 16.42 -18.65 -22.45
CA ALA A 75 15.97 -17.89 -23.62
C ALA A 75 16.97 -16.82 -24.09
N GLY A 76 18.09 -16.60 -23.39
CA GLY A 76 19.09 -15.58 -23.70
C GLY A 76 18.53 -14.15 -23.62
N VAL A 77 17.49 -13.94 -22.78
CA VAL A 77 16.81 -12.66 -22.61
C VAL A 77 17.63 -11.71 -21.73
N ASP A 78 18.46 -12.22 -20.84
CA ASP A 78 19.38 -11.48 -19.99
C ASP A 78 20.27 -10.51 -20.80
N LYS A 79 20.87 -10.98 -21.88
CA LYS A 79 21.73 -10.18 -22.77
C LYS A 79 20.95 -9.02 -23.43
N LYS A 80 19.73 -9.31 -23.89
CA LYS A 80 18.87 -8.30 -24.50
C LYS A 80 18.41 -7.25 -23.49
N ILE A 81 18.13 -7.66 -22.24
CA ILE A 81 17.80 -6.73 -21.16
C ILE A 81 18.98 -5.82 -20.86
N MET A 82 20.22 -6.35 -20.78
CA MET A 82 21.42 -5.54 -20.60
C MET A 82 21.59 -4.51 -21.72
N GLU A 83 21.35 -4.91 -22.96
CA GLU A 83 21.42 -4.01 -24.11
C GLU A 83 20.37 -2.88 -24.01
N ILE A 84 19.12 -3.20 -23.65
CA ILE A 84 18.05 -2.20 -23.46
C ILE A 84 18.39 -1.23 -22.30
N LEU A 85 19.06 -1.69 -21.25
CA LEU A 85 19.44 -0.87 -20.09
C LEU A 85 20.74 -0.08 -20.29
N SER A 86 21.49 -0.30 -21.38
CA SER A 86 22.81 0.32 -21.58
C SER A 86 22.81 1.85 -21.61
N ASP A 87 21.71 2.46 -22.01
CA ASP A 87 21.50 3.91 -22.07
C ASP A 87 20.39 4.38 -21.09
N LEU A 88 20.13 3.62 -20.03
CA LEU A 88 19.13 3.96 -19.02
C LEU A 88 19.47 5.25 -18.29
N ASN A 89 18.50 6.17 -18.27
CA ASN A 89 18.53 7.37 -17.47
C ASN A 89 17.25 7.48 -16.63
N THR A 90 17.32 7.17 -15.34
CA THR A 90 16.17 7.20 -14.43
C THR A 90 15.65 8.59 -14.10
N HIS A 91 16.45 9.64 -14.37
CA HIS A 91 16.03 11.04 -14.24
C HIS A 91 15.24 11.53 -15.48
N ASP A 92 15.31 10.82 -16.59
CA ASP A 92 14.47 11.03 -17.76
C ASP A 92 13.29 10.04 -17.72
N VAL A 93 12.12 10.53 -17.30
CA VAL A 93 10.89 9.74 -17.15
C VAL A 93 10.51 9.04 -18.46
N LYS A 94 10.76 9.67 -19.61
CA LYS A 94 10.45 9.10 -20.92
C LYS A 94 11.40 7.94 -21.27
N ASN A 95 12.70 8.12 -21.06
CA ASN A 95 13.70 7.08 -21.26
C ASN A 95 13.38 5.88 -20.35
N LEU A 96 13.17 6.11 -19.05
CA LEU A 96 12.82 5.06 -18.09
C LEU A 96 11.55 4.28 -18.52
N ALA A 97 10.49 5.00 -18.94
CA ALA A 97 9.23 4.38 -19.36
C ALA A 97 9.40 3.52 -20.62
N GLU A 98 10.15 4.00 -21.62
CA GLU A 98 10.42 3.26 -22.86
C GLU A 98 11.25 2.00 -22.59
N ARG A 99 12.31 2.08 -21.77
CA ARG A 99 13.17 0.94 -21.43
C ARG A 99 12.39 -0.09 -20.61
N GLY A 100 11.71 0.34 -19.57
CA GLY A 100 10.87 -0.56 -18.76
C GLY A 100 9.80 -1.27 -19.59
N LYS A 101 9.10 -0.55 -20.47
CA LYS A 101 8.10 -1.14 -21.37
C LYS A 101 8.71 -2.20 -22.31
N LYS A 102 9.83 -1.88 -22.98
CA LYS A 102 10.51 -2.82 -23.89
C LYS A 102 10.92 -4.10 -23.19
N ILE A 103 11.44 -4.02 -21.96
CA ILE A 103 11.86 -5.20 -21.20
C ILE A 103 10.64 -6.02 -20.78
N ARG A 104 9.58 -5.41 -20.26
CA ARG A 104 8.36 -6.12 -19.88
C ARG A 104 7.74 -6.86 -21.07
N GLU A 105 7.62 -6.20 -22.22
CA GLU A 105 7.13 -6.84 -23.45
C GLU A 105 8.03 -7.99 -23.91
N LEU A 106 9.34 -7.86 -23.77
CA LEU A 106 10.29 -8.92 -24.11
C LEU A 106 10.09 -10.14 -23.22
N ILE A 107 9.98 -9.96 -21.89
CA ILE A 107 9.76 -11.06 -20.95
C ILE A 107 8.40 -11.75 -21.22
N GLN A 108 7.33 -10.97 -21.38
CA GLN A 108 5.98 -11.48 -21.64
C GLN A 108 5.86 -12.26 -22.96
N LYS A 109 6.65 -11.91 -23.97
CA LYS A 109 6.71 -12.62 -25.26
C LYS A 109 7.62 -13.84 -25.25
N THR A 110 8.43 -13.99 -24.19
CA THR A 110 9.36 -15.12 -24.06
C THR A 110 8.57 -16.35 -23.63
N PRO A 111 8.60 -17.47 -24.41
CA PRO A 111 7.92 -18.69 -24.03
C PRO A 111 8.47 -19.22 -22.69
N ILE A 112 7.58 -19.65 -21.83
CA ILE A 112 7.97 -20.41 -20.62
C ILE A 112 8.55 -21.74 -21.05
N PRO A 113 9.75 -22.15 -20.59
CA PRO A 113 10.33 -23.45 -20.90
C PRO A 113 9.36 -24.59 -20.56
N LYS A 114 9.29 -25.61 -21.42
CA LYS A 114 8.26 -26.66 -21.33
C LYS A 114 8.25 -27.37 -19.97
N GLU A 115 9.41 -27.68 -19.43
CA GLU A 115 9.55 -28.33 -18.13
C GLU A 115 9.04 -27.46 -16.96
N LEU A 116 9.22 -26.15 -17.03
CA LEU A 116 8.67 -25.20 -16.05
C LEU A 116 7.14 -25.05 -16.24
N GLU A 117 6.68 -24.96 -17.48
CA GLU A 117 5.27 -24.93 -17.81
C GLU A 117 4.53 -26.16 -17.28
N ASP A 118 5.07 -27.35 -17.53
CA ASP A 118 4.48 -28.61 -17.09
C ASP A 118 4.44 -28.70 -15.56
N ASP A 119 5.45 -28.21 -14.87
CA ASP A 119 5.50 -28.19 -13.41
C ASP A 119 4.45 -27.23 -12.81
N ILE A 120 4.29 -26.03 -13.38
CA ILE A 120 3.24 -25.08 -12.97
C ILE A 120 1.84 -25.69 -13.17
N ARG A 121 1.58 -26.32 -14.32
CA ARG A 121 0.31 -26.96 -14.63
C ARG A 121 0.00 -28.11 -13.67
N ASN A 122 1.00 -28.94 -13.35
CA ASN A 122 0.83 -30.05 -12.43
C ASN A 122 0.49 -29.57 -11.00
N HIS A 123 1.14 -28.52 -10.51
CA HIS A 123 0.83 -27.96 -9.21
C HIS A 123 -0.55 -27.30 -9.18
N TYR A 124 -0.99 -26.63 -10.26
CA TYR A 124 -2.34 -26.10 -10.35
C TYR A 124 -3.41 -27.21 -10.37
N LYS A 125 -3.18 -28.31 -11.09
CA LYS A 125 -4.06 -29.49 -11.06
C LYS A 125 -4.15 -30.10 -9.66
N GLU A 126 -3.07 -30.09 -8.91
CA GLU A 126 -3.09 -30.55 -7.52
C GLU A 126 -3.89 -29.60 -6.62
N MET A 127 -3.81 -28.27 -6.84
CA MET A 127 -4.71 -27.33 -6.19
C MET A 127 -6.18 -27.58 -6.55
N GLU A 128 -6.48 -27.91 -7.80
CA GLU A 128 -7.86 -28.28 -8.19
C GLU A 128 -8.38 -29.53 -7.46
N LYS A 129 -7.52 -30.52 -7.19
CA LYS A 129 -7.88 -31.68 -6.35
C LYS A 129 -8.16 -31.29 -4.90
N ARG A 130 -7.36 -30.38 -4.34
CA ARG A 130 -7.51 -29.92 -2.94
C ARG A 130 -8.72 -29.01 -2.73
N TYR A 131 -9.00 -28.10 -3.67
CA TYR A 131 -9.94 -26.98 -3.48
C TYR A 131 -11.12 -26.97 -4.44
N GLY A 132 -11.18 -27.90 -5.39
CA GLY A 132 -12.22 -28.01 -6.39
C GLY A 132 -11.78 -27.52 -7.78
N LYS A 133 -12.45 -28.05 -8.79
CA LYS A 133 -12.15 -27.77 -10.21
C LYS A 133 -12.21 -26.28 -10.52
N ASN A 134 -11.30 -25.81 -11.36
CA ASN A 134 -11.18 -24.41 -11.78
C ASN A 134 -11.04 -23.46 -10.59
N VAL A 135 -10.16 -23.84 -9.63
CA VAL A 135 -9.90 -23.09 -8.42
C VAL A 135 -9.43 -21.67 -8.74
N ASP A 136 -10.00 -20.69 -8.04
CA ASP A 136 -9.61 -19.29 -8.15
C ASP A 136 -8.37 -19.01 -7.30
N VAL A 137 -7.38 -18.36 -7.91
CA VAL A 137 -6.11 -18.04 -7.25
C VAL A 137 -5.76 -16.56 -7.39
N ALA A 138 -4.98 -16.07 -6.42
CA ALA A 138 -4.22 -14.84 -6.52
C ALA A 138 -2.82 -15.19 -7.03
N VAL A 139 -2.35 -14.49 -8.05
CA VAL A 139 -0.99 -14.62 -8.58
C VAL A 139 -0.23 -13.35 -8.20
N ARG A 140 0.77 -13.48 -7.33
CA ARG A 140 1.42 -12.35 -6.63
C ARG A 140 2.94 -12.43 -6.80
N SER A 141 3.55 -11.34 -7.18
CA SER A 141 5.02 -11.23 -7.17
C SER A 141 5.59 -11.16 -5.76
N SER A 142 6.76 -11.76 -5.56
CA SER A 142 7.52 -11.77 -4.31
C SER A 142 9.01 -11.67 -4.64
N ALA A 143 9.62 -10.51 -4.45
CA ALA A 143 11.03 -10.32 -4.77
C ALA A 143 11.94 -10.80 -3.63
N THR A 144 13.14 -11.26 -3.99
CA THR A 144 14.13 -11.76 -3.03
C THR A 144 14.76 -10.65 -2.18
N ALA A 145 14.58 -9.39 -2.57
CA ALA A 145 15.11 -8.22 -1.88
C ALA A 145 14.00 -7.25 -1.38
N GLU A 146 12.74 -7.71 -1.25
CA GLU A 146 11.58 -6.84 -1.00
C GLU A 146 11.57 -6.21 0.40
N ASP A 147 11.99 -6.95 1.43
CA ASP A 147 11.88 -6.57 2.85
C ASP A 147 13.25 -6.42 3.52
N LEU A 148 14.23 -5.83 2.82
CA LEU A 148 15.52 -5.52 3.42
C LEU A 148 15.40 -4.37 4.44
N PRO A 149 16.18 -4.39 5.54
CA PRO A 149 16.08 -3.38 6.61
C PRO A 149 16.20 -1.94 6.15
N ASP A 150 17.04 -1.70 5.12
CA ASP A 150 17.31 -0.36 4.57
C ASP A 150 16.67 -0.12 3.20
N ALA A 151 15.88 -1.06 2.71
CA ALA A 151 15.32 -1.03 1.36
C ALA A 151 13.99 -1.77 1.29
N SER A 152 12.88 -1.04 1.19
CA SER A 152 11.54 -1.62 1.03
C SER A 152 11.08 -1.47 -0.43
N PHE A 153 10.81 -2.59 -1.10
CA PHE A 153 10.18 -2.64 -2.41
C PHE A 153 8.64 -2.68 -2.30
N ALA A 154 8.09 -2.28 -1.17
CA ALA A 154 6.65 -2.31 -0.93
C ALA A 154 5.87 -1.55 -2.03
N GLY A 155 4.79 -2.16 -2.52
CA GLY A 155 3.91 -1.57 -3.52
C GLY A 155 4.49 -1.46 -4.94
N GLN A 156 5.65 -2.05 -5.22
CA GLN A 156 6.31 -1.93 -6.52
C GLN A 156 5.98 -3.06 -7.50
N GLN A 157 5.24 -4.06 -7.07
CA GLN A 157 5.02 -5.30 -7.80
C GLN A 157 3.54 -5.58 -8.02
N GLU A 158 3.25 -6.47 -8.97
CA GLU A 158 1.90 -6.74 -9.46
C GLU A 158 1.21 -7.87 -8.66
N THR A 159 -0.12 -7.77 -8.57
CA THR A 159 -0.98 -8.83 -8.03
C THR A 159 -2.19 -9.00 -8.94
N TYR A 160 -2.46 -10.22 -9.37
CA TYR A 160 -3.60 -10.59 -10.19
C TYR A 160 -4.57 -11.43 -9.38
N LEU A 161 -5.83 -11.00 -9.31
CA LEU A 161 -6.86 -11.62 -8.49
C LEU A 161 -7.91 -12.33 -9.35
N ASN A 162 -8.50 -13.42 -8.85
CA ASN A 162 -9.50 -14.22 -9.54
C ASN A 162 -8.99 -14.83 -10.85
N VAL A 163 -7.74 -15.28 -10.86
CA VAL A 163 -7.12 -16.03 -11.97
C VAL A 163 -7.65 -17.46 -11.96
N ARG A 164 -7.98 -18.00 -13.13
CA ARG A 164 -8.60 -19.32 -13.27
C ARG A 164 -8.11 -20.07 -14.49
N GLY A 165 -7.83 -21.34 -14.30
CA GLY A 165 -7.36 -22.24 -15.36
C GLY A 165 -5.88 -22.07 -15.65
N GLU A 166 -5.33 -23.10 -16.29
CA GLU A 166 -3.88 -23.23 -16.50
C GLU A 166 -3.33 -22.14 -17.42
N GLU A 167 -4.05 -21.77 -18.48
CA GLU A 167 -3.58 -20.78 -19.46
C GLU A 167 -3.49 -19.37 -18.87
N GLU A 168 -4.54 -18.95 -18.15
CA GLU A 168 -4.53 -17.64 -17.50
C GLU A 168 -3.47 -17.60 -16.39
N LEU A 169 -3.26 -18.71 -15.67
CA LEU A 169 -2.20 -18.80 -14.66
C LEU A 169 -0.82 -18.58 -15.27
N LEU A 170 -0.49 -19.26 -16.37
CA LEU A 170 0.80 -19.10 -17.05
C LEU A 170 1.01 -17.67 -17.57
N GLU A 171 -0.04 -17.07 -18.14
CA GLU A 171 -0.01 -15.67 -18.55
C GLU A 171 0.33 -14.75 -17.37
N LYS A 172 -0.34 -14.92 -16.22
CA LYS A 172 -0.12 -14.08 -15.04
C LYS A 172 1.21 -14.36 -14.34
N VAL A 173 1.74 -15.56 -14.40
CA VAL A 173 3.12 -15.87 -13.95
C VAL A 173 4.14 -15.08 -14.80
N SER A 174 3.98 -15.08 -16.12
CA SER A 174 4.87 -14.32 -17.03
C SER A 174 4.77 -12.80 -16.78
N GLU A 175 3.54 -12.27 -16.55
CA GLU A 175 3.34 -10.87 -16.21
C GLU A 175 3.98 -10.51 -14.85
N CYS A 176 3.88 -11.39 -13.84
CA CYS A 176 4.59 -11.22 -12.56
C CYS A 176 6.11 -11.16 -12.77
N PHE A 177 6.67 -12.05 -13.58
CA PHE A 177 8.10 -12.00 -13.92
C PHE A 177 8.49 -10.67 -14.57
N ALA A 178 7.67 -10.18 -15.50
CA ALA A 178 7.90 -8.90 -16.14
C ALA A 178 7.81 -7.70 -15.17
N SER A 179 7.05 -7.83 -14.08
CA SER A 179 6.86 -6.74 -13.10
C SER A 179 8.15 -6.32 -12.39
N LEU A 180 9.20 -7.17 -12.40
CA LEU A 180 10.53 -6.80 -11.91
C LEU A 180 11.12 -5.58 -12.66
N PHE A 181 10.60 -5.28 -13.86
CA PHE A 181 11.02 -4.16 -14.70
C PHE A 181 9.91 -3.11 -14.87
N THR A 182 9.07 -2.89 -13.84
CA THR A 182 8.26 -1.67 -13.77
C THR A 182 9.16 -0.45 -13.62
N ASN A 183 8.71 0.73 -14.06
CA ASN A 183 9.51 1.96 -13.99
C ASN A 183 9.99 2.23 -12.57
N ARG A 184 9.11 2.05 -11.59
CA ARG A 184 9.41 2.23 -10.17
C ARG A 184 10.43 1.21 -9.66
N ALA A 185 10.32 -0.08 -10.06
CA ALA A 185 11.28 -1.11 -9.65
C ALA A 185 12.68 -0.88 -10.27
N ILE A 186 12.75 -0.39 -11.51
CA ILE A 186 14.01 0.00 -12.15
C ILE A 186 14.62 1.20 -11.42
N SER A 187 13.86 2.29 -11.24
CA SER A 187 14.33 3.50 -10.56
C SER A 187 14.82 3.19 -9.14
N TYR A 188 14.05 2.41 -8.39
CA TYR A 188 14.41 2.04 -7.04
C TYR A 188 15.74 1.26 -6.97
N ARG A 189 15.96 0.27 -7.86
CA ARG A 189 17.24 -0.44 -7.90
C ARG A 189 18.41 0.48 -8.19
N VAL A 190 18.25 1.42 -9.14
CA VAL A 190 19.27 2.43 -9.44
C VAL A 190 19.54 3.33 -8.23
N ASP A 191 18.48 3.87 -7.60
CA ASP A 191 18.59 4.75 -6.43
C ASP A 191 19.30 4.09 -5.24
N LYS A 192 19.10 2.78 -5.08
CA LYS A 192 19.71 1.99 -4.00
C LYS A 192 21.02 1.32 -4.39
N GLY A 193 21.48 1.45 -5.64
CA GLY A 193 22.73 0.85 -6.12
C GLY A 193 22.68 -0.67 -6.30
N PHE A 194 21.48 -1.26 -6.43
CA PHE A 194 21.33 -2.69 -6.69
C PHE A 194 21.62 -3.01 -8.17
N ASP A 195 22.31 -4.11 -8.42
CA ASP A 195 22.40 -4.70 -9.74
C ASP A 195 21.03 -5.15 -10.21
N HIS A 196 20.67 -4.86 -11.46
CA HIS A 196 19.41 -5.28 -12.07
C HIS A 196 19.26 -6.81 -12.14
N PHE A 197 20.36 -7.55 -12.18
CA PHE A 197 20.41 -9.02 -12.19
C PHE A 197 20.78 -9.62 -10.83
N GLY A 198 21.00 -8.80 -9.81
CA GLY A 198 21.22 -9.22 -8.42
C GLY A 198 19.94 -9.37 -7.61
N VAL A 199 18.79 -8.96 -8.16
CA VAL A 199 17.47 -9.10 -7.56
C VAL A 199 16.62 -10.01 -8.42
N PHE A 200 16.05 -11.05 -7.81
CA PHE A 200 15.19 -12.02 -8.48
C PHE A 200 13.75 -11.90 -8.00
N ILE A 201 12.85 -12.52 -8.76
CA ILE A 201 11.42 -12.53 -8.47
C ILE A 201 10.89 -13.96 -8.43
N SER A 202 10.08 -14.23 -7.43
CA SER A 202 9.26 -15.42 -7.29
C SER A 202 7.79 -15.05 -7.45
N VAL A 203 6.94 -16.01 -7.76
CA VAL A 203 5.50 -15.80 -7.94
C VAL A 203 4.72 -16.71 -7.01
N GLY A 204 3.97 -16.14 -6.08
CA GLY A 204 3.04 -16.88 -5.23
C GLY A 204 1.72 -17.13 -5.95
N VAL A 205 1.28 -18.39 -5.98
CA VAL A 205 -0.03 -18.82 -6.47
C VAL A 205 -0.84 -19.27 -5.26
N GLN A 206 -1.70 -18.39 -4.75
CA GLN A 206 -2.43 -18.58 -3.50
C GLN A 206 -3.92 -18.78 -3.75
N LYS A 207 -4.54 -19.73 -3.06
CA LYS A 207 -6.00 -19.91 -3.07
C LYS A 207 -6.70 -18.63 -2.66
N MET A 208 -7.63 -18.15 -3.48
CA MET A 208 -8.44 -16.96 -3.16
C MET A 208 -9.40 -17.22 -1.99
N VAL A 209 -9.49 -16.26 -1.08
CA VAL A 209 -10.57 -16.16 -0.08
C VAL A 209 -11.72 -15.37 -0.71
N ARG A 210 -12.95 -15.87 -0.59
CA ARG A 210 -14.13 -15.26 -1.22
C ARG A 210 -14.62 -14.00 -0.50
N SER A 211 -13.68 -13.09 -0.21
CA SER A 211 -13.99 -11.80 0.39
C SER A 211 -14.73 -10.84 -0.55
N ASP A 212 -14.75 -11.13 -1.86
CA ASP A 212 -15.56 -10.40 -2.85
C ASP A 212 -17.05 -10.35 -2.48
N ILE A 213 -17.55 -11.35 -1.74
CA ILE A 213 -18.91 -11.43 -1.20
C ILE A 213 -18.98 -11.24 0.33
N ALA A 214 -17.88 -10.84 0.95
CA ALA A 214 -17.77 -10.50 2.37
C ALA A 214 -16.91 -9.25 2.57
N SER A 215 -15.80 -9.37 3.31
CA SER A 215 -14.94 -8.25 3.68
C SER A 215 -13.46 -8.65 3.79
N SER A 216 -12.61 -7.65 3.77
CA SER A 216 -11.17 -7.78 3.93
C SER A 216 -10.58 -6.48 4.44
N GLY A 217 -9.31 -6.49 4.83
CA GLY A 217 -8.65 -5.30 5.31
C GLY A 217 -7.20 -5.51 5.72
N VAL A 218 -6.71 -4.59 6.52
CA VAL A 218 -5.33 -4.56 7.02
C VAL A 218 -5.33 -4.47 8.54
N ILE A 219 -4.34 -5.11 9.16
CA ILE A 219 -4.08 -5.04 10.60
C ILE A 219 -2.65 -4.56 10.79
N PHE A 220 -2.48 -3.59 11.66
CA PHE A 220 -1.18 -3.25 12.21
C PHE A 220 -1.10 -3.70 13.66
N SER A 221 -0.06 -4.44 14.01
CA SER A 221 0.18 -4.85 15.39
C SER A 221 0.81 -3.74 16.24
N ILE A 222 0.76 -2.51 15.77
CA ILE A 222 1.19 -1.28 16.43
C ILE A 222 0.27 -0.15 15.93
N ASP A 223 0.06 0.88 16.72
CA ASP A 223 -0.50 2.12 16.18
C ASP A 223 0.56 2.83 15.32
N THR A 224 0.36 2.85 14.02
CA THR A 224 1.30 3.40 13.05
C THR A 224 1.45 4.91 13.10
N GLU A 225 0.62 5.62 13.86
CA GLU A 225 0.72 7.07 14.01
C GLU A 225 1.55 7.47 15.22
N SER A 226 1.13 6.97 16.39
CA SER A 226 1.79 7.28 17.64
C SER A 226 3.00 6.40 17.95
N GLY A 227 3.13 5.24 17.28
CA GLY A 227 4.11 4.20 17.64
C GLY A 227 3.72 3.42 18.90
N PHE A 228 2.47 3.54 19.39
CA PHE A 228 2.01 2.84 20.58
C PHE A 228 1.93 1.34 20.35
N ARG A 229 2.76 0.58 21.06
CA ARG A 229 2.95 -0.87 20.85
C ARG A 229 1.85 -1.74 21.46
N ASP A 230 1.10 -1.25 22.44
CA ASP A 230 0.07 -2.02 23.15
C ASP A 230 -1.30 -1.99 22.47
N ALA A 231 -1.37 -1.54 21.22
CA ALA A 231 -2.57 -1.56 20.40
C ALA A 231 -2.45 -2.47 19.19
N VAL A 232 -3.57 -3.08 18.80
CA VAL A 232 -3.78 -3.64 17.45
C VAL A 232 -4.76 -2.73 16.74
N TYR A 233 -4.37 -2.22 15.58
CA TYR A 233 -5.21 -1.40 14.72
C TYR A 233 -5.68 -2.21 13.53
N ILE A 234 -6.99 -2.38 13.39
CA ILE A 234 -7.62 -3.18 12.33
C ILE A 234 -8.45 -2.26 11.46
N THR A 235 -8.32 -2.40 10.15
CA THR A 235 -9.19 -1.74 9.18
C THR A 235 -9.92 -2.77 8.34
N GLY A 236 -11.12 -2.43 7.82
CA GLY A 236 -11.89 -3.34 6.99
C GLY A 236 -12.89 -2.66 6.07
N ALA A 237 -13.06 -3.22 4.86
CA ALA A 237 -14.06 -2.80 3.90
C ALA A 237 -14.72 -4.01 3.21
N TYR A 238 -15.86 -3.80 2.55
CA TYR A 238 -16.48 -4.83 1.75
C TYR A 238 -15.66 -5.16 0.50
N GLY A 239 -15.65 -6.42 0.12
CA GLY A 239 -15.00 -6.90 -1.09
C GLY A 239 -13.54 -7.28 -0.90
N LEU A 240 -12.80 -7.36 -2.00
CA LEU A 240 -11.39 -7.71 -2.03
C LEU A 240 -10.50 -6.60 -1.44
N GLY A 241 -9.41 -6.97 -0.76
CA GLY A 241 -8.55 -6.10 0.04
C GLY A 241 -7.81 -5.01 -0.71
N GLU A 242 -7.67 -5.13 -2.01
CA GLU A 242 -6.95 -4.17 -2.85
C GLU A 242 -7.43 -2.72 -2.66
N ASN A 243 -8.74 -2.50 -2.49
CA ASN A 243 -9.27 -1.17 -2.23
C ASN A 243 -8.81 -0.55 -0.91
N VAL A 244 -8.61 -1.37 0.13
CA VAL A 244 -8.09 -0.91 1.43
C VAL A 244 -6.60 -0.65 1.33
N VAL A 245 -5.84 -1.59 0.77
CA VAL A 245 -4.38 -1.49 0.61
C VAL A 245 -4.00 -0.27 -0.24
N GLN A 246 -4.76 0.01 -1.31
CA GLN A 246 -4.53 1.16 -2.19
C GLN A 246 -5.20 2.45 -1.70
N GLY A 247 -5.83 2.47 -0.51
CA GLY A 247 -6.50 3.65 0.03
C GLY A 247 -7.69 4.17 -0.80
N LYS A 248 -8.26 3.33 -1.67
CA LYS A 248 -9.36 3.70 -2.57
C LYS A 248 -10.72 3.82 -1.88
N VAL A 249 -10.82 3.39 -0.63
CA VAL A 249 -12.02 3.46 0.21
C VAL A 249 -11.65 3.87 1.62
N ASN A 250 -12.58 4.49 2.34
CA ASN A 250 -12.45 4.76 3.77
C ASN A 250 -13.01 3.56 4.54
N PRO A 251 -12.15 2.70 5.13
CA PRO A 251 -12.57 1.48 5.80
C PRO A 251 -13.13 1.76 7.20
N ASP A 252 -13.82 0.77 7.76
CA ASP A 252 -14.06 0.70 9.20
C ASP A 252 -12.74 0.60 9.93
N GLN A 253 -12.69 1.11 11.15
CA GLN A 253 -11.50 1.11 12.00
C GLN A 253 -11.84 0.55 13.37
N PHE A 254 -10.93 -0.26 13.91
CA PHE A 254 -11.09 -0.91 15.19
C PHE A 254 -9.76 -0.87 15.95
N TYR A 255 -9.80 -0.40 17.19
CA TYR A 255 -8.66 -0.42 18.09
C TYR A 255 -8.87 -1.46 19.20
N VAL A 256 -7.89 -2.33 19.38
CA VAL A 256 -7.91 -3.38 20.41
C VAL A 256 -6.68 -3.24 21.30
N PHE A 257 -6.89 -3.20 22.60
CA PHE A 257 -5.82 -3.04 23.58
C PHE A 257 -5.22 -4.40 23.97
N LYS A 258 -3.95 -4.63 23.62
CA LYS A 258 -3.25 -5.91 23.79
C LYS A 258 -3.17 -6.43 25.22
N PRO A 259 -2.81 -5.60 26.25
CA PRO A 259 -2.62 -6.10 27.61
C PRO A 259 -3.86 -6.75 28.22
N THR A 260 -5.05 -6.23 27.94
CA THR A 260 -6.31 -6.81 28.42
C THR A 260 -6.79 -7.95 27.52
N LEU A 261 -6.51 -7.88 26.20
CA LEU A 261 -6.76 -8.98 25.27
C LEU A 261 -6.02 -10.26 25.70
N LYS A 262 -4.74 -10.15 26.05
CA LYS A 262 -3.92 -11.26 26.56
C LYS A 262 -4.45 -11.88 27.86
N LYS A 263 -5.21 -11.13 28.64
CA LYS A 263 -5.91 -11.61 29.85
C LYS A 263 -7.29 -12.21 29.55
N GLY A 264 -7.69 -12.32 28.28
CA GLY A 264 -8.95 -12.94 27.85
C GLY A 264 -10.16 -12.00 27.79
N PHE A 265 -9.97 -10.69 27.99
CA PHE A 265 -11.08 -9.72 27.89
C PHE A 265 -11.40 -9.34 26.44
N LYS A 266 -12.64 -8.93 26.17
CA LYS A 266 -13.04 -8.31 24.89
C LYS A 266 -12.57 -6.86 24.87
N SER A 267 -11.32 -6.64 24.47
CA SER A 267 -10.56 -5.38 24.64
C SER A 267 -10.69 -4.43 23.45
N ILE A 268 -11.85 -4.36 22.81
CA ILE A 268 -12.13 -3.38 21.75
C ILE A 268 -12.35 -2.03 22.42
N VAL A 269 -11.43 -1.08 22.22
CA VAL A 269 -11.48 0.25 22.85
C VAL A 269 -12.13 1.30 21.97
N GLU A 270 -12.09 1.11 20.64
CA GLU A 270 -12.72 2.01 19.69
C GLU A 270 -13.21 1.26 18.45
N LYS A 271 -14.35 1.68 17.92
CA LYS A 271 -14.89 1.27 16.63
C LYS A 271 -15.40 2.50 15.87
N LYS A 272 -14.94 2.68 14.64
CA LYS A 272 -15.37 3.77 13.77
C LYS A 272 -15.86 3.21 12.44
N VAL A 273 -17.08 3.61 12.02
CA VAL A 273 -17.64 3.21 10.73
C VAL A 273 -17.04 4.06 9.63
N GLY A 274 -16.49 3.43 8.59
CA GLY A 274 -16.01 4.11 7.39
C GLY A 274 -17.11 4.29 6.33
N SER A 275 -16.90 5.14 5.36
CA SER A 275 -17.88 5.37 4.29
C SER A 275 -18.02 4.20 3.31
N LYS A 276 -16.97 3.42 3.07
CA LYS A 276 -16.96 2.19 2.26
C LYS A 276 -17.80 2.26 0.98
N GLU A 277 -17.70 3.33 0.23
CA GLU A 277 -18.61 3.70 -0.87
C GLU A 277 -18.63 2.69 -2.01
N LYS A 278 -17.53 1.97 -2.20
CA LYS A 278 -17.34 0.98 -3.27
C LYS A 278 -16.62 -0.26 -2.77
N LYS A 279 -16.82 -1.35 -3.47
CA LYS A 279 -16.16 -2.64 -3.21
C LYS A 279 -15.64 -3.25 -4.51
N LEU A 280 -14.53 -3.95 -4.42
CA LEU A 280 -13.96 -4.72 -5.51
C LEU A 280 -14.50 -6.15 -5.42
N VAL A 281 -15.08 -6.64 -6.51
CA VAL A 281 -15.69 -7.98 -6.57
C VAL A 281 -15.25 -8.71 -7.82
N TYR A 282 -15.50 -10.02 -7.88
CA TYR A 282 -15.23 -10.81 -9.06
C TYR A 282 -16.06 -10.36 -10.27
N SER A 283 -15.44 -10.41 -11.44
CA SER A 283 -16.09 -10.32 -12.74
C SER A 283 -15.93 -11.64 -13.52
N LYS A 284 -16.33 -11.67 -14.77
CA LYS A 284 -16.12 -12.84 -15.64
C LYS A 284 -14.63 -13.15 -15.84
N LYS A 285 -13.80 -12.11 -15.94
CA LYS A 285 -12.33 -12.17 -15.91
C LYS A 285 -11.83 -11.10 -14.94
N GLY A 286 -10.97 -11.50 -13.99
CA GLY A 286 -10.42 -10.58 -13.00
C GLY A 286 -11.48 -9.98 -12.06
N THR A 287 -11.42 -8.69 -11.83
CA THR A 287 -12.21 -7.96 -10.82
C THR A 287 -12.91 -6.72 -11.39
N VAL A 288 -13.94 -6.23 -10.71
CA VAL A 288 -14.68 -5.01 -11.07
C VAL A 288 -15.13 -4.25 -9.83
N GLN A 289 -15.09 -2.93 -9.90
CA GLN A 289 -15.63 -2.06 -8.84
C GLN A 289 -17.17 -2.03 -8.89
N LYS A 290 -17.80 -2.16 -7.72
CA LYS A 290 -19.24 -1.98 -7.53
C LYS A 290 -19.53 -1.03 -6.37
N PRO A 291 -20.60 -0.24 -6.42
CA PRO A 291 -21.01 0.59 -5.29
C PRO A 291 -21.50 -0.29 -4.13
N VAL A 292 -21.33 0.21 -2.91
CA VAL A 292 -21.94 -0.34 -1.69
C VAL A 292 -23.21 0.42 -1.38
N THR A 293 -24.28 -0.28 -0.98
CA THR A 293 -25.55 0.39 -0.65
C THR A 293 -25.40 1.31 0.55
N LYS A 294 -26.15 2.41 0.62
CA LYS A 294 -26.13 3.33 1.77
C LYS A 294 -26.42 2.64 3.10
N LYS A 295 -27.30 1.65 3.09
CA LYS A 295 -27.62 0.82 4.26
C LYS A 295 -26.43 0.02 4.75
N ASP A 296 -25.62 -0.54 3.84
CA ASP A 296 -24.46 -1.35 4.21
C ASP A 296 -23.26 -0.47 4.57
N GLN A 297 -23.12 0.72 3.99
CA GLN A 297 -22.11 1.69 4.41
C GLN A 297 -22.20 2.06 5.90
N GLN A 298 -23.40 2.04 6.49
CA GLN A 298 -23.63 2.36 7.90
C GLN A 298 -23.39 1.19 8.86
N LYS A 299 -23.03 0.00 8.36
CA LYS A 299 -22.76 -1.19 9.18
C LYS A 299 -21.28 -1.48 9.23
N PHE A 300 -20.82 -2.03 10.35
CA PHE A 300 -19.48 -2.61 10.41
C PHE A 300 -19.39 -3.85 9.51
N VAL A 301 -18.25 -4.02 8.84
CA VAL A 301 -18.01 -5.15 7.92
C VAL A 301 -17.72 -6.45 8.63
N ILE A 302 -17.36 -6.40 9.91
CA ILE A 302 -17.09 -7.55 10.79
C ILE A 302 -17.69 -7.32 12.17
N ASN A 303 -17.97 -8.41 12.89
CA ASN A 303 -18.49 -8.38 14.24
C ASN A 303 -17.37 -8.37 15.30
N ASP A 304 -17.75 -8.24 16.58
CA ASP A 304 -16.79 -8.14 17.68
C ASP A 304 -15.94 -9.41 17.86
N ASP A 305 -16.48 -10.60 17.60
CA ASP A 305 -15.74 -11.86 17.71
C ASP A 305 -14.71 -12.01 16.60
N ASP A 306 -15.04 -11.55 15.37
CA ASP A 306 -14.08 -11.44 14.27
C ASP A 306 -12.93 -10.48 14.63
N ILE A 307 -13.25 -9.29 15.19
CA ILE A 307 -12.25 -8.29 15.61
C ILE A 307 -11.30 -8.88 16.64
N ILE A 308 -11.84 -9.55 17.66
CA ILE A 308 -11.05 -10.19 18.72
C ILE A 308 -10.17 -11.32 18.17
N THR A 309 -10.68 -12.12 17.23
CA THR A 309 -9.93 -13.19 16.58
C THR A 309 -8.75 -12.61 15.78
N LEU A 310 -9.00 -11.63 14.94
CA LEU A 310 -7.96 -10.95 14.17
C LEU A 310 -6.91 -10.29 15.06
N ALA A 311 -7.33 -9.65 16.16
CA ALA A 311 -6.41 -9.03 17.11
C ALA A 311 -5.53 -10.07 17.84
N LYS A 312 -6.08 -11.23 18.21
CA LYS A 312 -5.30 -12.35 18.78
C LYS A 312 -4.29 -12.88 17.77
N TRP A 313 -4.69 -13.07 16.52
CA TRP A 313 -3.78 -13.51 15.46
C TRP A 313 -2.64 -12.51 15.23
N ALA A 314 -2.95 -11.21 15.23
CA ALA A 314 -1.93 -10.17 15.11
C ALA A 314 -0.90 -10.24 16.26
N CYS A 315 -1.34 -10.48 17.50
CA CYS A 315 -0.43 -10.68 18.63
C CYS A 315 0.42 -11.96 18.47
N ILE A 316 -0.18 -13.07 18.03
CA ILE A 316 0.53 -14.34 17.79
C ILE A 316 1.60 -14.17 16.71
N ILE A 317 1.26 -13.48 15.61
CA ILE A 317 2.18 -13.21 14.51
C ILE A 317 3.32 -12.28 14.96
N GLU A 318 2.99 -11.18 15.65
CA GLU A 318 3.98 -10.25 16.19
C GLU A 318 4.95 -10.94 17.15
N GLU A 319 4.46 -11.78 18.06
CA GLU A 319 5.28 -12.55 19.00
C GLU A 319 6.20 -13.54 18.28
N HIS A 320 5.71 -14.20 17.22
CA HIS A 320 6.50 -15.13 16.42
C HIS A 320 7.67 -14.44 15.71
N TYR A 321 7.40 -13.31 15.04
CA TYR A 321 8.43 -12.55 14.32
C TYR A 321 9.24 -11.60 15.23
N ASN A 322 8.81 -11.39 16.47
CA ASN A 322 9.40 -10.45 17.44
C ASN A 322 9.54 -9.02 16.87
N LYS A 323 8.58 -8.60 16.08
CA LYS A 323 8.54 -7.28 15.41
C LYS A 323 7.09 -6.84 15.22
N PRO A 324 6.80 -5.53 15.22
CA PRO A 324 5.51 -5.02 14.73
C PRO A 324 5.25 -5.48 13.29
N MET A 325 4.00 -5.80 13.00
CA MET A 325 3.61 -6.44 11.74
C MET A 325 2.52 -5.63 11.02
N ASP A 326 2.63 -5.61 9.69
CA ASP A 326 1.62 -5.20 8.72
C ASP A 326 1.02 -6.47 8.11
N ILE A 327 -0.29 -6.67 8.31
CA ILE A 327 -0.96 -7.94 8.05
C ILE A 327 -2.20 -7.68 7.20
N GLU A 328 -2.35 -8.40 6.09
CA GLU A 328 -3.59 -8.40 5.30
C GLU A 328 -4.48 -9.56 5.73
N TRP A 329 -5.78 -9.30 5.90
CA TRP A 329 -6.78 -10.29 6.27
C TRP A 329 -7.96 -10.31 5.29
N ALA A 330 -8.65 -11.45 5.23
CA ALA A 330 -9.85 -11.63 4.45
C ALA A 330 -10.84 -12.54 5.16
N LYS A 331 -12.15 -12.25 5.02
CA LYS A 331 -13.26 -13.11 5.45
C LYS A 331 -13.88 -13.80 4.26
N ASP A 332 -14.03 -15.11 4.32
CA ASP A 332 -14.69 -15.87 3.26
C ASP A 332 -16.21 -15.74 3.39
N GLY A 333 -16.86 -15.24 2.36
CA GLY A 333 -18.30 -15.02 2.35
C GLY A 333 -19.13 -16.30 2.15
N LYS A 334 -18.50 -17.46 1.86
CA LYS A 334 -19.17 -18.75 1.76
C LYS A 334 -19.13 -19.51 3.08
N THR A 335 -17.98 -19.52 3.75
CA THR A 335 -17.78 -20.27 5.00
C THR A 335 -17.89 -19.39 6.24
N GLY A 336 -17.72 -18.09 6.12
CA GLY A 336 -17.63 -17.14 7.23
C GLY A 336 -16.29 -17.13 7.94
N GLU A 337 -15.33 -17.94 7.51
CA GLU A 337 -14.01 -18.06 8.11
C GLU A 337 -13.12 -16.86 7.80
N LEU A 338 -12.23 -16.56 8.75
CA LEU A 338 -11.20 -15.53 8.62
C LEU A 338 -9.87 -16.15 8.15
N PHE A 339 -9.12 -15.39 7.37
CA PHE A 339 -7.80 -15.80 6.89
C PHE A 339 -6.82 -14.63 6.95
N ILE A 340 -5.56 -14.94 7.24
CA ILE A 340 -4.43 -14.04 6.99
C ILE A 340 -3.92 -14.34 5.58
N VAL A 341 -3.89 -13.35 4.72
CA VAL A 341 -3.50 -13.50 3.31
C VAL A 341 -2.10 -12.97 3.00
N GLN A 342 -1.54 -12.15 3.89
CA GLN A 342 -0.16 -11.70 3.88
C GLN A 342 0.25 -11.18 5.26
N ALA A 343 1.52 -11.34 5.65
CA ALA A 343 2.11 -10.64 6.78
C ALA A 343 3.56 -10.25 6.46
N ARG A 344 3.97 -9.04 6.90
CA ARG A 344 5.34 -8.55 6.77
C ARG A 344 5.69 -7.66 7.96
N PRO A 345 6.98 -7.53 8.32
CA PRO A 345 7.40 -6.58 9.33
C PRO A 345 7.01 -5.14 8.94
N GLU A 346 6.49 -4.41 9.93
CA GLU A 346 6.32 -2.97 9.79
C GLU A 346 7.68 -2.29 9.98
N THR A 347 8.18 -1.60 8.94
CA THR A 347 9.56 -1.08 8.91
C THR A 347 9.67 0.41 9.17
N VAL A 348 8.59 1.17 8.97
CA VAL A 348 8.64 2.65 9.03
C VAL A 348 8.56 3.16 10.47
N HIS A 349 7.68 2.56 11.28
CA HIS A 349 7.40 3.02 12.65
C HIS A 349 8.16 2.21 13.72
N ALA A 350 8.62 1.00 13.38
CA ALA A 350 9.39 0.15 14.27
C ALA A 350 10.77 0.75 14.64
N LEU A 351 11.32 1.65 13.82
CA LEU A 351 12.60 2.31 14.01
C LEU A 351 12.51 3.65 14.78
N LYS A 352 11.31 4.15 15.07
CA LYS A 352 11.16 5.33 15.93
C LYS A 352 11.46 4.94 17.36
N ASP A 353 12.46 5.58 17.95
CA ASP A 353 12.75 5.45 19.39
C ASP A 353 11.48 5.77 20.19
N ALA A 354 10.90 4.74 20.81
CA ALA A 354 9.68 4.85 21.61
C ALA A 354 9.84 5.73 22.87
N ALA A 355 11.06 6.26 23.11
CA ALA A 355 11.40 7.07 24.27
C ALA A 355 11.17 8.58 24.11
N THR A 356 10.89 9.06 22.88
CA THR A 356 10.75 10.51 22.64
C THR A 356 9.47 10.80 21.85
N LEU A 357 8.42 11.21 22.57
CA LEU A 357 7.23 11.78 21.95
C LEU A 357 7.53 13.24 21.60
N GLN A 358 7.69 13.55 20.32
CA GLN A 358 7.81 14.94 19.86
C GLN A 358 6.40 15.50 19.66
N THR A 359 5.98 16.38 20.55
CA THR A 359 4.72 17.14 20.42
C THR A 359 5.06 18.53 19.91
N TYR A 360 4.52 18.90 18.74
CA TYR A 360 4.60 20.28 18.25
C TYR A 360 3.51 21.10 18.92
N VAL A 361 3.87 22.12 19.65
CA VAL A 361 2.94 23.08 20.27
C VAL A 361 2.92 24.34 19.41
N LEU A 362 1.74 24.77 18.99
CA LEU A 362 1.56 26.06 18.34
C LEU A 362 1.69 27.14 19.42
N GLU A 363 2.76 27.95 19.35
CA GLU A 363 2.99 29.06 20.29
C GLU A 363 1.98 30.20 20.10
N GLU A 364 1.59 30.48 18.83
CA GLU A 364 0.56 31.47 18.50
C GLU A 364 -0.58 30.80 17.71
N LYS A 365 -1.78 30.81 18.28
CA LYS A 365 -2.99 30.31 17.62
C LYS A 365 -3.60 31.41 16.76
N GLY A 366 -3.41 31.33 15.44
CA GLY A 366 -4.22 32.07 14.47
C GLY A 366 -5.66 31.57 14.38
N ASN A 367 -6.49 32.18 13.53
CA ASN A 367 -7.79 31.61 13.20
C ASN A 367 -7.60 30.32 12.38
N LEU A 368 -8.27 29.25 12.78
CA LEU A 368 -8.26 27.99 12.04
C LEU A 368 -8.89 28.19 10.66
N ILE A 369 -8.16 27.80 9.62
CA ILE A 369 -8.54 28.04 8.21
C ILE A 369 -8.91 26.74 7.53
N ALA A 370 -8.16 25.69 7.79
CA ALA A 370 -8.36 24.35 7.28
C ALA A 370 -7.69 23.35 8.19
N GLU A 371 -8.28 22.20 8.34
CA GLU A 371 -7.76 21.09 9.13
C GLU A 371 -7.87 19.79 8.35
N GLY A 372 -6.91 18.90 8.52
CA GLY A 372 -6.86 17.61 7.87
C GLY A 372 -6.15 16.59 8.73
N GLU A 373 -6.29 15.31 8.38
CA GLU A 373 -5.59 14.25 9.07
C GLU A 373 -4.12 14.22 8.66
N ALA A 374 -3.22 14.37 9.64
CA ALA A 374 -1.79 14.30 9.39
C ALA A 374 -1.34 12.84 9.19
N VAL A 375 -0.60 12.59 8.12
CA VAL A 375 0.13 11.33 7.92
C VAL A 375 1.62 11.64 8.06
N GLY A 376 2.23 11.13 9.12
CA GLY A 376 3.61 11.43 9.47
C GLY A 376 3.76 12.56 10.50
N THR A 377 5.00 12.73 10.99
CA THR A 377 5.33 13.60 12.13
C THR A 377 6.08 14.88 11.74
N LYS A 378 6.24 15.16 10.43
CA LYS A 378 6.98 16.33 9.96
C LYS A 378 6.03 17.44 9.50
N ILE A 379 6.39 18.68 9.76
CA ILE A 379 5.71 19.85 9.20
C ILE A 379 6.32 20.17 7.84
N GLY A 380 5.50 20.13 6.79
CA GLY A 380 5.89 20.50 5.42
C GLY A 380 5.38 21.88 5.03
N GLN A 381 6.10 22.54 4.12
CA GLN A 381 5.74 23.87 3.60
C GLN A 381 6.26 24.07 2.19
N GLY A 382 5.60 24.89 1.40
CA GLY A 382 5.99 25.23 0.04
C GLY A 382 4.88 25.94 -0.73
N GLU A 383 5.17 26.31 -1.96
CA GLU A 383 4.18 26.80 -2.90
C GLU A 383 3.23 25.67 -3.29
N VAL A 384 1.92 25.93 -3.30
CA VAL A 384 0.92 24.92 -3.65
C VAL A 384 0.89 24.69 -5.15
N ASN A 385 1.02 23.43 -5.57
CA ASN A 385 0.82 22.99 -6.95
C ASN A 385 -0.21 21.86 -7.01
N ILE A 386 -1.29 22.07 -7.77
CA ILE A 386 -2.37 21.12 -7.92
C ILE A 386 -2.14 20.30 -9.18
N ILE A 387 -1.90 19.01 -9.02
CA ILE A 387 -1.74 18.05 -10.11
C ILE A 387 -2.82 16.98 -9.97
N GLN A 388 -3.63 16.79 -11.01
CA GLN A 388 -4.77 15.86 -10.97
C GLN A 388 -4.44 14.48 -11.53
N ASP A 389 -3.44 14.38 -12.42
CA ASP A 389 -3.06 13.14 -13.09
C ASP A 389 -1.54 12.95 -12.99
N ALA A 390 -1.10 11.75 -12.67
CA ALA A 390 0.30 11.38 -12.61
C ALA A 390 1.07 11.64 -13.93
N LYS A 391 0.38 11.75 -15.06
CA LYS A 391 0.98 12.14 -16.36
C LYS A 391 1.50 13.58 -16.38
N ASP A 392 1.00 14.43 -15.50
CA ASP A 392 1.36 15.85 -15.38
C ASP A 392 2.48 16.10 -14.37
N ILE A 393 3.13 15.05 -13.86
CA ILE A 393 4.24 15.09 -12.89
C ILE A 393 5.35 16.06 -13.29
N HIS A 394 5.63 16.19 -14.59
CA HIS A 394 6.66 17.08 -15.11
C HIS A 394 6.42 18.57 -14.81
N LYS A 395 5.21 18.96 -14.39
CA LYS A 395 4.85 20.33 -14.00
C LYS A 395 5.22 20.67 -12.56
N PHE A 396 5.61 19.66 -11.75
CA PHE A 396 5.90 19.83 -10.33
C PHE A 396 7.37 20.18 -10.08
N GLN A 397 7.63 21.12 -9.19
CA GLN A 397 8.97 21.57 -8.84
C GLN A 397 9.34 21.18 -7.41
N LYS A 398 10.63 20.94 -7.17
CA LYS A 398 11.17 20.58 -5.86
C LYS A 398 10.79 21.59 -4.77
N GLY A 399 10.24 21.11 -3.67
CA GLY A 399 9.85 21.91 -2.51
C GLY A 399 8.45 22.49 -2.58
N GLN A 400 7.71 22.28 -3.66
CA GLN A 400 6.29 22.63 -3.72
C GLN A 400 5.44 21.70 -2.85
N VAL A 401 4.25 22.15 -2.47
CA VAL A 401 3.22 21.33 -1.82
C VAL A 401 2.32 20.76 -2.91
N LEU A 402 2.33 19.43 -3.03
CA LEU A 402 1.43 18.72 -3.93
C LEU A 402 0.01 18.73 -3.36
N VAL A 403 -0.97 19.12 -4.17
CA VAL A 403 -2.39 18.91 -3.88
C VAL A 403 -2.99 18.08 -5.01
N THR A 404 -3.58 16.93 -4.65
CA THR A 404 -4.17 15.98 -5.61
C THR A 404 -5.37 15.27 -5.01
N ASP A 405 -6.16 14.56 -5.83
CA ASP A 405 -7.29 13.77 -5.31
C ASP A 405 -6.81 12.58 -4.49
N MET A 406 -5.80 11.87 -4.99
CA MET A 406 -5.19 10.71 -4.35
C MET A 406 -3.80 10.49 -4.93
N THR A 407 -2.88 9.98 -4.13
CA THR A 407 -1.58 9.48 -4.60
C THR A 407 -1.59 7.96 -4.65
N ASP A 408 -0.90 7.43 -5.62
CA ASP A 408 -0.56 6.01 -5.76
C ASP A 408 0.97 5.88 -6.00
N PRO A 409 1.52 4.69 -6.15
CA PRO A 409 2.96 4.53 -6.36
C PRO A 409 3.53 5.25 -7.57
N ASP A 410 2.73 5.58 -8.58
CA ASP A 410 3.22 6.33 -9.76
C ASP A 410 3.57 7.78 -9.45
N TRP A 411 3.13 8.30 -8.28
CA TRP A 411 3.49 9.62 -7.77
C TRP A 411 4.83 9.66 -7.03
N GLU A 412 5.51 8.52 -6.84
CA GLU A 412 6.76 8.45 -6.09
C GLU A 412 7.82 9.49 -6.51
N PRO A 413 8.02 9.80 -7.81
CA PRO A 413 8.99 10.83 -8.21
C PRO A 413 8.68 12.21 -7.63
N ILE A 414 7.39 12.60 -7.56
CA ILE A 414 6.98 13.86 -6.92
C ILE A 414 7.09 13.76 -5.40
N MET A 415 6.68 12.64 -4.81
CA MET A 415 6.68 12.47 -3.36
C MET A 415 8.06 12.67 -2.74
N LYS A 416 9.12 12.32 -3.48
CA LYS A 416 10.53 12.52 -3.07
C LYS A 416 10.97 13.98 -3.02
N ILE A 417 10.36 14.84 -3.83
CA ILE A 417 10.76 16.24 -3.99
C ILE A 417 9.75 17.24 -3.43
N ALA A 418 8.56 16.78 -3.06
CA ALA A 418 7.50 17.61 -2.47
C ALA A 418 7.88 18.09 -1.07
N GLY A 419 7.55 19.34 -0.77
CA GLY A 419 7.65 19.90 0.58
C GLY A 419 6.58 19.36 1.52
N ALA A 420 5.38 19.10 0.98
CA ALA A 420 4.27 18.41 1.63
C ALA A 420 3.32 17.86 0.56
N ILE A 421 2.42 16.96 0.96
CA ILE A 421 1.41 16.36 0.10
C ILE A 421 0.06 16.47 0.79
N VAL A 422 -0.94 16.96 0.07
CA VAL A 422 -2.32 17.07 0.53
C VAL A 422 -3.21 16.31 -0.44
N THR A 423 -3.99 15.36 0.06
CA THR A 423 -4.87 14.53 -0.78
C THR A 423 -6.30 14.55 -0.25
N ASN A 424 -7.27 14.40 -1.15
CA ASN A 424 -8.68 14.21 -0.78
C ASN A 424 -8.96 12.78 -0.33
N ARG A 425 -8.14 11.81 -0.74
CA ARG A 425 -8.29 10.36 -0.47
C ARG A 425 -6.93 9.69 -0.31
N GLY A 426 -6.93 8.50 0.27
CA GLY A 426 -5.76 7.62 0.29
C GLY A 426 -4.83 7.79 1.47
N GLY A 427 -5.17 8.62 2.37
CA GLY A 427 -4.66 8.84 3.72
C GLY A 427 -5.63 9.83 4.31
N ARG A 428 -6.16 9.69 5.28
CA ARG A 428 -6.98 10.31 6.30
C ARG A 428 -7.39 11.80 6.15
N THR A 429 -7.52 12.46 4.96
CA THR A 429 -7.86 13.90 4.90
C THR A 429 -8.83 14.32 3.81
N CYS A 430 -9.92 15.01 4.19
CA CYS A 430 -10.76 15.81 3.30
C CYS A 430 -11.34 17.03 4.03
N PHE A 431 -11.39 18.19 3.35
CA PHE A 431 -12.07 19.39 3.83
C PHE A 431 -13.43 19.55 3.17
N THR A 432 -14.40 20.11 3.92
CA THR A 432 -15.71 20.48 3.38
C THR A 432 -15.66 21.84 2.67
N GLY A 433 -16.60 22.08 1.76
CA GLY A 433 -16.66 23.31 0.97
C GLY A 433 -16.85 24.57 1.81
N ASP A 434 -17.48 24.46 2.98
CA ASP A 434 -17.67 25.53 3.94
C ASP A 434 -16.47 25.77 4.87
N THR A 435 -15.41 24.94 4.80
CA THR A 435 -14.14 25.18 5.49
C THR A 435 -13.52 26.49 5.02
N ILE A 436 -13.15 27.35 5.95
CA ILE A 436 -12.69 28.71 5.69
C ILE A 436 -11.17 28.74 5.53
N LEU A 437 -10.68 29.31 4.44
CA LEU A 437 -9.26 29.54 4.18
C LEU A 437 -8.93 31.04 4.29
N LEU A 438 -7.83 31.38 4.96
CA LEU A 438 -7.32 32.74 4.94
C LEU A 438 -6.65 33.03 3.58
N THR A 439 -7.10 34.09 2.91
CA THR A 439 -6.54 34.57 1.68
C THR A 439 -6.19 36.06 1.82
N ASP A 440 -5.48 36.61 0.84
CA ASP A 440 -5.22 38.06 0.73
C ASP A 440 -6.50 38.91 0.63
N LYS A 441 -7.62 38.24 0.34
CA LYS A 441 -8.96 38.87 0.26
C LYS A 441 -9.84 38.57 1.49
N GLY A 442 -9.24 38.10 2.59
CA GLY A 442 -9.91 37.72 3.81
C GLY A 442 -10.21 36.24 3.93
N PHE A 443 -11.07 35.89 4.86
CA PHE A 443 -11.50 34.53 5.13
C PHE A 443 -12.57 34.09 4.13
N ILE A 444 -12.27 33.11 3.27
CA ILE A 444 -13.16 32.67 2.19
C ILE A 444 -13.37 31.15 2.29
N PRO A 445 -14.63 30.64 2.17
CA PRO A 445 -14.90 29.21 2.12
C PRO A 445 -14.27 28.55 0.90
N PHE A 446 -13.82 27.30 1.04
CA PHE A 446 -13.21 26.54 -0.05
C PHE A 446 -14.08 26.46 -1.30
N GLU A 447 -15.40 26.28 -1.13
CA GLU A 447 -16.32 26.22 -2.27
C GLU A 447 -16.36 27.53 -3.06
N GLU A 448 -16.26 28.67 -2.38
CA GLU A 448 -16.22 29.99 -3.01
C GLU A 448 -14.88 30.22 -3.71
N ILE A 449 -13.76 29.82 -3.09
CA ILE A 449 -12.43 29.84 -3.71
C ILE A 449 -12.43 29.01 -5.00
N TYR A 450 -13.02 27.81 -4.97
CA TYR A 450 -13.16 26.96 -6.16
C TYR A 450 -13.89 27.69 -7.29
N GLY A 451 -15.04 28.32 -7.01
CA GLY A 451 -15.82 29.08 -7.98
C GLY A 451 -15.03 30.26 -8.58
N ARG A 452 -14.35 31.02 -7.73
CA ARG A 452 -13.59 32.22 -8.12
C ARG A 452 -12.35 31.87 -8.94
N ILE A 453 -11.59 30.81 -8.59
CA ILE A 453 -10.44 30.34 -9.38
C ILE A 453 -10.89 29.83 -10.75
N LYS A 454 -12.02 29.13 -10.84
CA LYS A 454 -12.61 28.70 -12.12
C LYS A 454 -12.92 29.91 -13.02
N ASN A 455 -13.28 31.03 -12.42
CA ASN A 455 -13.49 32.31 -13.10
C ASN A 455 -12.20 33.12 -13.30
N LYS A 456 -11.01 32.49 -13.13
CA LYS A 456 -9.66 33.08 -13.30
C LYS A 456 -9.33 34.20 -12.31
N GLU A 457 -9.98 34.23 -11.15
CA GLU A 457 -9.63 35.14 -10.07
C GLU A 457 -8.37 34.64 -9.34
N GLU A 458 -7.44 35.55 -9.06
CA GLU A 458 -6.20 35.22 -8.36
C GLU A 458 -6.35 35.40 -6.86
N PHE A 459 -5.81 34.40 -6.10
CA PHE A 459 -5.74 34.40 -4.65
C PHE A 459 -4.33 34.11 -4.16
N PHE A 460 -3.99 34.71 -3.02
CA PHE A 460 -2.77 34.45 -2.31
C PHE A 460 -3.10 33.91 -0.90
N VAL A 461 -2.32 32.94 -0.45
CA VAL A 461 -2.46 32.34 0.89
C VAL A 461 -1.15 32.51 1.65
N PRO A 462 -1.20 32.59 3.01
CA PRO A 462 0.01 32.68 3.81
C PRO A 462 0.82 31.38 3.67
N SER A 463 2.09 31.53 3.39
CA SER A 463 3.05 30.44 3.28
C SER A 463 4.34 30.82 3.99
N PHE A 464 4.91 29.88 4.73
CA PHE A 464 6.15 30.13 5.47
C PHE A 464 7.38 29.96 4.60
N ASN A 465 8.23 30.97 4.52
CA ASN A 465 9.49 30.93 3.78
C ASN A 465 10.63 30.45 4.67
N LYS A 466 11.16 29.26 4.43
CA LYS A 466 12.24 28.64 5.21
C LYS A 466 13.55 29.40 5.19
N LYS A 467 13.84 30.13 4.13
CA LYS A 467 15.11 30.86 3.98
C LYS A 467 15.07 32.16 4.79
N THR A 468 13.93 32.83 4.77
CA THR A 468 13.75 34.13 5.45
C THR A 468 13.14 33.99 6.83
N LEU A 469 12.64 32.78 7.19
CA LEU A 469 11.88 32.48 8.43
C LEU A 469 10.66 33.40 8.60
N LYS A 470 10.03 33.83 7.50
CA LYS A 470 8.88 34.71 7.49
C LYS A 470 7.69 34.11 6.78
N ILE A 471 6.49 34.53 7.15
CA ILE A 471 5.26 34.23 6.40
C ILE A 471 5.21 35.18 5.18
N GLU A 472 5.05 34.59 4.00
CA GLU A 472 4.89 35.28 2.73
C GLU A 472 3.58 34.88 2.07
N TRP A 473 2.97 35.78 1.33
CA TRP A 473 1.77 35.48 0.56
C TRP A 473 2.15 34.77 -0.74
N LYS A 474 1.56 33.61 -1.02
CA LYS A 474 1.79 32.81 -2.22
C LYS A 474 0.51 32.62 -3.01
N LYS A 475 0.61 32.75 -4.33
CA LYS A 475 -0.51 32.60 -5.25
C LYS A 475 -1.04 31.16 -5.25
N VAL A 476 -2.36 31.00 -5.18
CA VAL A 476 -3.04 29.72 -5.39
C VAL A 476 -3.15 29.45 -6.89
N LEU A 477 -2.59 28.33 -7.34
CA LEU A 477 -2.48 28.02 -8.78
C LEU A 477 -3.68 27.24 -9.32
N GLY A 478 -4.53 26.65 -8.45
CA GLY A 478 -5.73 25.92 -8.86
C GLY A 478 -6.56 25.44 -7.67
N SER A 479 -7.74 24.89 -7.95
CA SER A 479 -8.64 24.29 -6.97
C SER A 479 -9.47 23.17 -7.59
N MET A 480 -10.00 22.26 -6.74
CA MET A 480 -10.90 21.18 -7.17
C MET A 480 -12.10 21.06 -6.21
N LYS A 481 -13.23 20.54 -6.70
CA LYS A 481 -14.44 20.28 -5.92
C LYS A 481 -14.94 18.86 -6.16
N ARG A 482 -15.47 18.24 -5.09
CA ARG A 482 -16.10 16.93 -5.11
C ARG A 482 -17.28 16.90 -4.15
N GLU A 483 -18.29 16.06 -4.41
CA GLU A 483 -19.39 15.79 -3.47
C GLU A 483 -19.02 14.62 -2.54
N SER A 484 -19.21 14.81 -1.23
CA SER A 484 -19.00 13.81 -0.17
C SER A 484 -19.90 14.14 1.01
N GLU A 485 -20.20 13.15 1.86
CA GLU A 485 -20.86 13.36 3.15
C GLU A 485 -19.88 14.04 4.14
N ALA A 486 -20.41 14.82 5.05
CA ALA A 486 -19.64 15.50 6.09
C ALA A 486 -20.32 15.36 7.46
N ILE A 487 -19.53 15.31 8.53
CA ILE A 487 -19.98 15.37 9.91
C ILE A 487 -19.66 16.74 10.50
N GLU A 488 -20.51 17.19 11.41
CA GLU A 488 -20.32 18.43 12.15
C GLU A 488 -19.75 18.09 13.52
N ILE A 489 -18.60 18.68 13.87
CA ILE A 489 -17.93 18.48 15.15
C ILE A 489 -18.00 19.77 15.96
N ASN A 490 -18.55 19.68 17.17
CA ASN A 490 -18.54 20.75 18.13
C ASN A 490 -17.29 20.73 18.98
N VAL A 491 -16.46 21.76 18.88
CA VAL A 491 -15.27 21.91 19.72
C VAL A 491 -15.60 22.89 20.86
N SER A 492 -15.77 22.37 22.09
CA SER A 492 -15.95 23.20 23.28
C SER A 492 -14.62 23.33 24.02
N GLN A 493 -14.20 24.57 24.26
CA GLN A 493 -13.15 24.87 25.24
C GLN A 493 -13.76 24.94 26.64
N THR A 494 -13.14 24.28 27.62
CA THR A 494 -13.54 24.33 29.03
C THR A 494 -13.66 25.79 29.49
N GLY A 495 -14.89 26.24 29.69
CA GLY A 495 -15.20 27.49 30.41
C GLY A 495 -15.98 28.58 29.69
N ARG A 496 -16.16 28.57 28.37
CA ARG A 496 -17.08 29.50 27.68
C ARG A 496 -17.61 28.85 26.39
N MET A 497 -18.92 28.61 26.35
CA MET A 497 -19.61 28.20 25.12
C MET A 497 -19.55 29.32 24.09
N LYS A 498 -18.72 29.17 23.06
CA LYS A 498 -19.02 29.72 21.73
C LYS A 498 -19.16 28.53 20.81
N ASN A 499 -20.30 28.44 20.13
CA ASN A 499 -20.57 27.38 19.14
C ASN A 499 -19.65 27.57 17.94
N ASN A 500 -18.46 26.97 17.99
CA ASN A 500 -17.60 26.82 16.83
C ASN A 500 -17.74 25.36 16.38
N TYR A 501 -18.40 25.16 15.25
CA TYR A 501 -18.46 23.84 14.62
C TYR A 501 -17.61 23.81 13.37
N LEU A 502 -16.98 22.69 13.15
CA LEU A 502 -16.25 22.37 11.94
C LEU A 502 -16.96 21.22 11.26
N LYS A 503 -17.27 21.38 9.98
CA LYS A 503 -17.82 20.30 9.16
C LYS A 503 -16.70 19.64 8.37
N VAL A 504 -16.55 18.35 8.59
CA VAL A 504 -15.49 17.54 7.99
C VAL A 504 -16.08 16.24 7.47
N THR A 505 -15.37 15.55 6.61
CA THR A 505 -15.77 14.20 6.22
C THR A 505 -15.67 13.25 7.41
N PRO A 506 -16.46 12.15 7.45
CA PRO A 506 -16.53 11.25 8.61
C PRO A 506 -15.20 10.64 9.07
N ASP A 507 -14.19 10.71 8.21
CA ASP A 507 -12.84 10.19 8.40
C ASP A 507 -11.82 11.26 8.85
N HIS A 508 -12.28 12.47 9.20
CA HIS A 508 -11.42 13.56 9.62
C HIS A 508 -10.95 13.40 11.07
N LYS A 509 -9.65 13.40 11.31
CA LYS A 509 -9.06 13.35 12.67
C LYS A 509 -8.57 14.72 13.12
N PHE A 510 -8.77 14.98 14.40
CA PHE A 510 -8.33 16.20 15.08
C PHE A 510 -7.11 15.89 15.96
N ILE A 511 -6.12 16.74 15.91
CA ILE A 511 -5.03 16.72 16.90
C ILE A 511 -5.54 17.53 18.10
N THR A 512 -5.74 16.86 19.23
CA THR A 512 -6.09 17.48 20.52
C THR A 512 -4.84 17.83 21.29
#